data_3c21598ba0c4c835cdff220285bf48dd
#
_entry.id   3c21598ba0c4c835cdff220285bf48dd
#
_cell.length_a   1.000
_cell.length_b   1.000
_cell.length_c   1.000
_cell.angle_alpha   90.00
_cell.angle_beta   90.00
_cell.angle_gamma   90.00
#
_symmetry.space_group_name_H-M   'P 1'
#
loop_
_entity.id
_entity.type
_entity.pdbx_description
1 polymer ?
#
loop_
_entity_poly.entity_id
_entity_poly.type
_entity_poly.pdbx_seq_one_letter_code
_entity_poly.pdbx_strand_id
1 'polypeptide(L)'
;SLLKEDGVALLHTIGRAGPPGATNAWLAKYIFPGGYTPALSEMMAAIEKENLWVTDIEALRLHYAGTLRHWRERFAANRDEILDLYDERFCRMWEFYLTGCELSFRRMDQLVFQIQIARRRDAVPLTRGYIERWEDLHRGETVSAAA
;
A
#
# COMPACT_ATOMS: atom_id res chain seq x y z
N SER A 1 6.04 -4.05 -24.02
CA SER A 1 5.60 -4.54 -22.72
C SER A 1 6.77 -5.07 -21.91
N LEU A 2 6.85 -4.74 -20.62
CA LEU A 2 7.95 -5.17 -19.74
C LEU A 2 7.73 -6.58 -19.17
N LEU A 3 6.48 -7.07 -19.15
CA LEU A 3 6.15 -8.39 -18.64
C LEU A 3 6.37 -9.45 -19.72
N LYS A 4 7.15 -10.50 -19.39
CA LYS A 4 7.35 -11.68 -20.25
C LYS A 4 6.06 -12.48 -20.40
N GLU A 5 5.99 -13.41 -21.36
CA GLU A 5 4.80 -14.25 -21.60
C GLU A 5 4.43 -15.12 -20.40
N ASP A 6 5.41 -15.68 -19.72
CA ASP A 6 5.28 -16.47 -18.47
C ASP A 6 5.50 -15.65 -17.20
N GLY A 7 5.65 -14.32 -17.35
CA GLY A 7 5.96 -13.41 -16.26
C GLY A 7 4.77 -13.15 -15.36
N VAL A 8 5.08 -12.90 -14.08
CA VAL A 8 4.14 -12.50 -13.05
C VAL A 8 4.56 -11.13 -12.54
N ALA A 9 3.59 -10.26 -12.28
CA ALA A 9 3.82 -8.96 -11.66
C ALA A 9 2.94 -8.81 -10.41
N LEU A 10 3.42 -8.07 -9.43
CA LEU A 10 2.68 -7.69 -8.25
C LEU A 10 2.40 -6.19 -8.29
N LEU A 11 1.13 -5.83 -8.35
CA LEU A 11 0.68 -4.46 -8.18
C LEU A 11 0.36 -4.23 -6.71
N HIS A 12 1.20 -3.44 -6.03
CA HIS A 12 1.02 -3.06 -4.64
C HIS A 12 0.61 -1.60 -4.55
N THR A 13 -0.54 -1.31 -3.95
CA THR A 13 -1.02 0.06 -3.82
C THR A 13 -1.94 0.26 -2.62
N ILE A 14 -1.89 1.46 -2.05
CA ILE A 14 -2.99 1.93 -1.20
C ILE A 14 -4.22 2.11 -2.09
N GLY A 15 -5.35 1.63 -1.63
CA GLY A 15 -6.64 1.74 -2.29
C GLY A 15 -7.76 1.99 -1.29
N ARG A 16 -8.98 2.02 -1.79
CA ARG A 16 -10.19 2.14 -0.97
C ARG A 16 -11.12 0.94 -1.16
N ALA A 17 -11.78 0.53 -0.07
CA ALA A 17 -12.78 -0.54 -0.10
C ALA A 17 -14.11 -0.07 -0.69
N GLY A 18 -14.37 1.24 -0.65
CA GLY A 18 -15.58 1.87 -1.20
C GLY A 18 -15.48 2.20 -2.70
N PRO A 19 -16.48 2.87 -3.25
CA PRO A 19 -16.50 3.29 -4.65
C PRO A 19 -15.43 4.35 -4.94
N PRO A 20 -15.15 4.63 -6.24
CA PRO A 20 -14.28 5.73 -6.65
C PRO A 20 -14.66 7.05 -5.98
N GLY A 21 -13.66 7.85 -5.61
CA GLY A 21 -13.88 9.11 -4.92
C GLY A 21 -12.67 10.02 -4.95
N ALA A 22 -12.87 11.30 -4.66
CA ALA A 22 -11.83 12.29 -4.68
C ALA A 22 -10.84 12.11 -3.52
N THR A 23 -9.59 12.51 -3.75
CA THR A 23 -8.59 12.63 -2.69
C THR A 23 -8.97 13.76 -1.74
N ASN A 24 -8.74 13.56 -0.45
CA ASN A 24 -8.95 14.59 0.56
C ASN A 24 -8.20 15.87 0.18
N ALA A 25 -8.90 17.01 0.17
CA ALA A 25 -8.37 18.29 -0.30
C ALA A 25 -7.13 18.75 0.48
N TRP A 26 -7.05 18.48 1.78
CA TRP A 26 -5.88 18.79 2.61
C TRP A 26 -4.68 17.96 2.20
N LEU A 27 -4.85 16.64 2.01
CA LEU A 27 -3.78 15.74 1.53
C LEU A 27 -3.30 16.14 0.14
N ALA A 28 -4.23 16.43 -0.78
CA ALA A 28 -3.90 16.86 -2.13
C ALA A 28 -3.12 18.18 -2.15
N LYS A 29 -3.39 19.09 -1.20
CA LYS A 29 -2.72 20.38 -1.12
C LYS A 29 -1.32 20.32 -0.47
N TYR A 30 -1.18 19.57 0.63
CA TYR A 30 -0.01 19.69 1.49
C TYR A 30 0.94 18.48 1.44
N ILE A 31 0.47 17.29 1.08
CA ILE A 31 1.25 16.06 1.17
C ILE A 31 1.44 15.41 -0.20
N PHE A 32 0.35 15.18 -0.94
CA PHE A 32 0.35 14.45 -2.21
C PHE A 32 -0.33 15.24 -3.33
N PRO A 33 0.29 16.31 -3.85
CA PRO A 33 -0.25 17.01 -5.02
C PRO A 33 -0.43 16.05 -6.20
N GLY A 34 -1.66 15.94 -6.72
CA GLY A 34 -2.00 15.01 -7.80
C GLY A 34 -2.16 13.55 -7.35
N GLY A 35 -2.00 13.24 -6.06
CA GLY A 35 -2.19 11.89 -5.54
C GLY A 35 -3.65 11.42 -5.65
N TYR A 36 -3.82 10.12 -5.92
CA TYR A 36 -5.12 9.46 -6.01
C TYR A 36 -5.07 8.10 -5.32
N THR A 37 -6.15 7.75 -4.63
CA THR A 37 -6.32 6.44 -3.98
C THR A 37 -7.43 5.69 -4.71
N PRO A 38 -7.08 4.72 -5.59
CA PRO A 38 -8.06 4.05 -6.44
C PRO A 38 -8.94 3.09 -5.66
N ALA A 39 -10.18 2.92 -6.14
CA ALA A 39 -11.03 1.81 -5.76
C ALA A 39 -10.56 0.52 -6.46
N LEU A 40 -10.82 -0.65 -5.86
CA LEU A 40 -10.49 -1.93 -6.47
C LEU A 40 -11.14 -2.08 -7.86
N SER A 41 -12.39 -1.60 -8.02
CA SER A 41 -13.11 -1.62 -9.28
C SER A 41 -12.41 -0.86 -10.42
N GLU A 42 -11.73 0.23 -10.11
CA GLU A 42 -10.97 1.01 -11.10
C GLU A 42 -9.72 0.25 -11.55
N MET A 43 -9.03 -0.38 -10.59
CA MET A 43 -7.85 -1.19 -10.88
C MET A 43 -8.21 -2.42 -11.72
N MET A 44 -9.31 -3.12 -11.38
CA MET A 44 -9.79 -4.26 -12.16
C MET A 44 -10.12 -3.86 -13.59
N ALA A 45 -10.85 -2.78 -13.80
CA ALA A 45 -11.18 -2.27 -15.14
C ALA A 45 -9.93 -1.93 -15.96
N ALA A 46 -8.89 -1.38 -15.32
CA ALA A 46 -7.62 -1.09 -16.00
C ALA A 46 -6.85 -2.37 -16.37
N ILE A 47 -6.82 -3.37 -15.48
CA ILE A 47 -6.17 -4.67 -15.73
C ILE A 47 -6.88 -5.44 -16.85
N GLU A 48 -8.21 -5.46 -16.84
CA GLU A 48 -9.03 -6.08 -17.88
C GLU A 48 -8.77 -5.46 -19.25
N LYS A 49 -8.67 -4.14 -19.32
CA LYS A 49 -8.39 -3.41 -20.57
C LYS A 49 -7.04 -3.80 -21.18
N GLU A 50 -6.07 -4.15 -20.37
CA GLU A 50 -4.74 -4.62 -20.81
C GLU A 50 -4.68 -6.13 -21.10
N ASN A 51 -5.83 -6.84 -21.02
CA ASN A 51 -5.93 -8.29 -21.22
C ASN A 51 -5.01 -9.11 -20.30
N LEU A 52 -4.85 -8.67 -19.04
CA LEU A 52 -4.07 -9.37 -18.04
C LEU A 52 -4.98 -10.21 -17.14
N TRP A 53 -4.47 -11.36 -16.73
CA TRP A 53 -5.13 -12.22 -15.75
C TRP A 53 -4.80 -11.75 -14.34
N VAL A 54 -5.82 -11.59 -13.51
CA VAL A 54 -5.67 -11.49 -12.06
C VAL A 54 -5.59 -12.90 -11.51
N THR A 55 -4.47 -13.25 -10.92
CA THR A 55 -4.22 -14.61 -10.40
C THR A 55 -4.35 -14.70 -8.88
N ASP A 56 -4.20 -13.58 -8.16
CA ASP A 56 -4.48 -13.46 -6.73
C ASP A 56 -4.73 -12.00 -6.34
N ILE A 57 -5.53 -11.80 -5.30
CA ILE A 57 -5.72 -10.49 -4.66
C ILE A 57 -5.66 -10.67 -3.16
N GLU A 58 -4.76 -9.94 -2.52
CA GLU A 58 -4.71 -9.82 -1.07
C GLU A 58 -5.10 -8.41 -0.62
N ALA A 59 -6.00 -8.34 0.35
CA ALA A 59 -6.46 -7.09 0.97
C ALA A 59 -5.87 -6.96 2.38
N LEU A 60 -4.83 -6.18 2.52
CA LEU A 60 -4.11 -5.93 3.77
C LEU A 60 -4.78 -4.82 4.60
N ARG A 61 -5.97 -5.07 5.09
CA ARG A 61 -6.91 -4.13 5.69
C ARG A 61 -6.29 -3.17 6.72
N LEU A 62 -5.91 -3.68 7.89
CA LEU A 62 -5.40 -2.89 9.02
C LEU A 62 -3.87 -2.87 9.09
N HIS A 63 -3.20 -3.57 8.20
CA HIS A 63 -1.74 -3.74 8.25
C HIS A 63 -1.01 -2.39 8.22
N TYR A 64 -1.36 -1.53 7.29
CA TYR A 64 -0.70 -0.24 7.11
C TYR A 64 -0.98 0.76 8.26
N ALA A 65 -2.06 0.59 9.00
CA ALA A 65 -2.29 1.35 10.23
C ALA A 65 -1.19 1.11 11.27
N GLY A 66 -0.65 -0.12 11.35
CA GLY A 66 0.51 -0.45 12.18
C GLY A 66 1.77 0.29 11.73
N THR A 67 2.05 0.31 10.42
CA THR A 67 3.16 1.06 9.83
C THR A 67 3.10 2.55 10.16
N LEU A 68 1.93 3.16 9.97
CA LEU A 68 1.72 4.59 10.26
C LEU A 68 1.88 4.90 11.75
N ARG A 69 1.42 4.01 12.64
CA ARG A 69 1.65 4.13 14.08
C ARG A 69 3.15 4.13 14.40
N HIS A 70 3.92 3.18 13.88
CA HIS A 70 5.37 3.13 14.08
C HIS A 70 6.09 4.37 13.51
N TRP A 71 5.65 4.89 12.38
CA TRP A 71 6.20 6.14 11.84
C TRP A 71 5.91 7.31 12.76
N ARG A 72 4.70 7.42 13.30
CA ARG A 72 4.31 8.47 14.25
C ARG A 72 5.12 8.38 15.55
N GLU A 73 5.30 7.18 16.09
CA GLU A 73 6.10 6.94 17.30
C GLU A 73 7.57 7.35 17.07
N ARG A 74 8.17 6.95 15.93
CA ARG A 74 9.54 7.36 15.58
C ARG A 74 9.65 8.87 15.34
N PHE A 75 8.68 9.46 14.69
CA PHE A 75 8.65 10.92 14.50
C PHE A 75 8.59 11.63 15.85
N ALA A 76 7.73 11.21 16.77
CA ALA A 76 7.61 11.81 18.10
C ALA A 76 8.93 11.67 18.91
N ALA A 77 9.61 10.54 18.81
CA ALA A 77 10.87 10.30 19.49
C ALA A 77 12.02 11.19 18.97
N ASN A 78 11.98 11.62 17.70
CA ASN A 78 13.02 12.44 17.07
C ASN A 78 12.53 13.85 16.74
N ARG A 79 11.48 14.32 17.41
CA ARG A 79 10.82 15.59 17.06
C ARG A 79 11.72 16.80 17.17
N ASP A 80 12.60 16.83 18.18
CA ASP A 80 13.52 17.96 18.41
C ASP A 80 14.55 18.07 17.27
N GLU A 81 15.10 16.94 16.82
CA GLU A 81 16.02 16.92 15.66
C GLU A 81 15.32 17.36 14.37
N ILE A 82 14.05 16.98 14.21
CA ILE A 82 13.26 17.39 13.04
C ILE A 82 12.91 18.88 13.13
N LEU A 83 12.68 19.41 14.33
CA LEU A 83 12.44 20.84 14.54
C LEU A 83 13.65 21.69 14.15
N ASP A 84 14.88 21.19 14.40
CA ASP A 84 16.13 21.83 13.97
C ASP A 84 16.31 21.83 12.44
N LEU A 85 15.76 20.82 11.74
CA LEU A 85 15.83 20.70 10.27
C LEU A 85 14.74 21.51 9.54
N TYR A 86 13.58 21.66 10.19
CA TYR A 86 12.38 22.31 9.63
C TYR A 86 11.87 23.37 10.61
N ASP A 87 10.56 23.44 10.81
CA ASP A 87 9.91 24.35 11.75
C ASP A 87 8.74 23.68 12.50
N GLU A 88 8.21 24.37 13.50
CA GLU A 88 7.08 23.91 14.29
C GLU A 88 5.81 23.68 13.43
N ARG A 89 5.65 24.44 12.37
CA ARG A 89 4.53 24.28 11.44
C ARG A 89 4.61 22.94 10.69
N PHE A 90 5.81 22.59 10.22
CA PHE A 90 6.05 21.30 9.58
C PHE A 90 5.78 20.15 10.56
N CYS A 91 6.30 20.23 11.77
CA CYS A 91 6.11 19.19 12.78
C CYS A 91 4.62 18.94 13.05
N ARG A 92 3.83 19.97 13.29
CA ARG A 92 2.37 19.84 13.48
C ARG A 92 1.65 19.29 12.24
N MET A 93 2.04 19.72 11.06
CA MET A 93 1.49 19.23 9.80
C MET A 93 1.76 17.73 9.63
N TRP A 94 2.97 17.29 9.92
CA TRP A 94 3.38 15.91 9.78
C TRP A 94 2.72 14.98 10.81
N GLU A 95 2.62 15.43 12.06
CA GLU A 95 1.86 14.73 13.11
C GLU A 95 0.38 14.57 12.74
N PHE A 96 -0.23 15.63 12.21
CA PHE A 96 -1.61 15.58 11.72
C PHE A 96 -1.77 14.59 10.56
N TYR A 97 -0.84 14.62 9.60
CA TYR A 97 -0.82 13.70 8.47
C TYR A 97 -0.74 12.23 8.93
N LEU A 98 0.25 11.88 9.74
CA LEU A 98 0.44 10.51 10.20
C LEU A 98 -0.75 10.00 11.02
N THR A 99 -1.27 10.83 11.92
CA THR A 99 -2.43 10.49 12.75
C THR A 99 -3.70 10.34 11.91
N GLY A 100 -3.94 11.27 10.99
CA GLY A 100 -5.11 11.24 10.10
C GLY A 100 -5.10 10.03 9.18
N CYS A 101 -3.93 9.69 8.62
CA CYS A 101 -3.78 8.49 7.80
C CYS A 101 -3.96 7.20 8.62
N GLU A 102 -3.39 7.10 9.82
CA GLU A 102 -3.61 5.94 10.70
C GLU A 102 -5.12 5.74 10.98
N LEU A 103 -5.85 6.80 11.28
CA LEU A 103 -7.29 6.76 11.50
C LEU A 103 -8.06 6.35 10.24
N SER A 104 -7.63 6.79 9.05
CA SER A 104 -8.25 6.40 7.78
C SER A 104 -8.19 4.88 7.56
N PHE A 105 -7.06 4.25 7.84
CA PHE A 105 -6.93 2.79 7.77
C PHE A 105 -7.70 2.07 8.87
N ARG A 106 -7.84 2.66 10.07
CA ARG A 106 -8.53 2.00 11.19
C ARG A 106 -10.04 2.14 11.17
N ARG A 107 -10.57 3.23 10.66
CA ARG A 107 -11.96 3.65 10.84
C ARG A 107 -12.69 4.01 9.57
N MET A 108 -11.96 4.17 8.46
CA MET A 108 -12.52 4.50 7.17
C MET A 108 -12.29 3.35 6.18
N ASP A 109 -12.27 3.65 4.92
CA ASP A 109 -12.25 2.68 3.82
C ASP A 109 -10.87 2.44 3.20
N GLN A 110 -9.79 2.96 3.78
CA GLN A 110 -8.45 2.76 3.24
C GLN A 110 -7.88 1.41 3.62
N LEU A 111 -7.18 0.79 2.67
CA LEU A 111 -6.44 -0.45 2.83
C LEU A 111 -5.31 -0.51 1.81
N VAL A 112 -4.51 -1.57 1.85
CA VAL A 112 -3.53 -1.87 0.80
C VAL A 112 -4.01 -3.09 0.04
N PHE A 113 -3.94 -3.03 -1.29
CA PHE A 113 -4.10 -4.18 -2.16
C PHE A 113 -2.75 -4.66 -2.66
N GLN A 114 -2.59 -5.97 -2.69
CA GLN A 114 -1.58 -6.68 -3.46
C GLN A 114 -2.29 -7.51 -4.51
N ILE A 115 -2.12 -7.14 -5.79
CA ILE A 115 -2.80 -7.78 -6.91
C ILE A 115 -1.74 -8.47 -7.76
N GLN A 116 -1.78 -9.80 -7.81
CA GLN A 116 -0.91 -10.59 -8.66
C GLN A 116 -1.53 -10.67 -10.05
N ILE A 117 -0.76 -10.31 -11.06
CA ILE A 117 -1.19 -10.29 -12.45
C ILE A 117 -0.22 -11.05 -13.35
N ALA A 118 -0.75 -11.67 -14.40
CA ALA A 118 0.02 -12.42 -15.38
C ALA A 118 -0.57 -12.26 -16.80
N ARG A 119 0.23 -12.53 -17.84
CA ARG A 119 -0.26 -12.61 -19.23
C ARG A 119 -1.01 -13.90 -19.48
N ARG A 120 -0.56 -14.99 -18.90
CA ARG A 120 -1.13 -16.32 -19.08
C ARG A 120 -1.85 -16.76 -17.82
N ARG A 121 -3.00 -17.42 -18.00
CA ARG A 121 -3.81 -17.96 -16.90
C ARG A 121 -3.12 -19.09 -16.12
N ASP A 122 -2.14 -19.73 -16.72
CA ASP A 122 -1.36 -20.86 -16.18
C ASP A 122 0.07 -20.46 -15.77
N ALA A 123 0.36 -19.15 -15.65
CA ALA A 123 1.68 -18.66 -15.25
C ALA A 123 2.01 -18.95 -13.77
N VAL A 124 1.00 -19.25 -12.95
CA VAL A 124 1.14 -19.60 -11.53
C VAL A 124 0.36 -20.87 -11.20
N PRO A 125 0.68 -21.58 -10.09
CA PRO A 125 -0.10 -22.71 -9.63
C PRO A 125 -1.59 -22.38 -9.42
N LEU A 126 -2.49 -23.34 -9.62
CA LEU A 126 -3.95 -23.17 -9.58
C LEU A 126 -4.47 -22.68 -8.22
N THR A 127 -3.79 -22.98 -7.14
CA THR A 127 -4.18 -22.58 -5.79
C THR A 127 -3.07 -21.78 -5.11
N ARG A 128 -3.43 -20.82 -4.28
CA ARG A 128 -2.49 -19.91 -3.62
C ARG A 128 -1.54 -20.52 -2.58
N GLY A 129 -1.68 -21.80 -2.25
CA GLY A 129 -0.83 -22.48 -1.27
C GLY A 129 0.67 -22.45 -1.55
N TYR A 130 1.11 -22.11 -2.77
CA TYR A 130 2.52 -21.90 -3.09
C TYR A 130 3.08 -20.66 -2.42
N ILE A 131 2.27 -19.62 -2.22
CA ILE A 131 2.65 -18.37 -1.54
C ILE A 131 2.98 -18.69 -0.08
N GLU A 132 2.05 -19.33 0.63
CA GLU A 132 2.22 -19.72 2.04
C GLU A 132 3.43 -20.62 2.24
N ARG A 133 3.60 -21.63 1.38
CA ARG A 133 4.77 -22.53 1.45
C ARG A 133 6.09 -21.78 1.26
N TRP A 134 6.13 -20.85 0.33
CA TRP A 134 7.33 -20.04 0.11
C TRP A 134 7.65 -19.15 1.31
N GLU A 135 6.64 -18.50 1.87
CA GLU A 135 6.75 -17.67 3.06
C GLU A 135 7.24 -18.47 4.27
N ASP A 136 6.69 -19.68 4.49
CA ASP A 136 7.09 -20.54 5.59
C ASP A 136 8.57 -20.97 5.47
N LEU A 137 9.01 -21.31 4.27
CA LEU A 137 10.40 -21.69 4.00
C LEU A 137 11.40 -20.55 4.23
N HIS A 138 10.99 -19.29 3.98
CA HIS A 138 11.86 -18.12 4.04
C HIS A 138 11.59 -17.21 5.25
N ARG A 139 10.74 -17.60 6.18
CA ARG A 139 10.34 -16.80 7.35
C ARG A 139 11.51 -16.36 8.23
N GLY A 140 12.61 -17.09 8.23
CA GLY A 140 13.83 -16.74 8.96
C GLY A 140 14.75 -15.75 8.25
N GLU A 141 14.64 -15.61 6.94
CA GLU A 141 15.53 -14.77 6.11
C GLU A 141 15.08 -13.30 6.06
N THR A 142 13.78 -13.06 6.17
CA THR A 142 13.19 -11.71 6.05
C THR A 142 13.41 -10.81 7.28
N VAL A 143 13.75 -11.37 8.44
CA VAL A 143 13.99 -10.58 9.67
C VAL A 143 15.36 -9.90 9.66
N SER A 144 16.32 -10.41 8.86
CA SER A 144 17.70 -9.86 8.80
C SER A 144 17.86 -8.64 7.87
N ALA A 145 16.90 -8.38 6.98
CA ALA A 145 16.98 -7.29 6.00
C ALA A 145 16.31 -5.97 6.45
N ALA A 146 15.70 -5.94 7.63
CA ALA A 146 14.97 -4.79 8.17
C ALA A 146 15.59 -4.20 9.47
N ALA A 147 16.84 -4.53 9.76
CA ALA A 147 17.60 -3.99 10.89
C ALA A 147 18.42 -2.75 10.50
#